data_555c2cac2da28690a13fa099d793d930
#
_entry.id   555c2cac2da28690a13fa099d793d930
#
_cell.length_a   1.000
_cell.length_b   1.000
_cell.length_c   1.000
_cell.angle_alpha   90.00
_cell.angle_beta   90.00
_cell.angle_gamma   90.00
#
_symmetry.space_group_name_H-M   'P 1'
#
loop_
_entity.id
_entity.type
_entity.pdbx_description
1 polymer ?
#
loop_
_entity_poly.entity_id
_entity_poly.type
_entity_poly.pdbx_seq_one_letter_code
_entity_poly.pdbx_strand_id
1 'polypeptide(L)'
;FIGLIFSNNQLPLFNGCKQRDTSDFNKFLKAKNYKFEKKTKTHSYLISKVKKFEIALDANNPPSDLNSQNYQAGCLSFEFLYNGKKVICNCGSANNFNGELPYLSQTTAAHSTLTINDTSSCLFQKNSLIRTYYGNSLIQKLKVYKKDLNTDKNTISIIAGHNGYQKNYNTMY
;
A
#
# COMPACT_ATOMS: atom_id res chain seq x y z
N PHE A 1 6.27 8.41 -8.37
CA PHE A 1 4.83 8.69 -8.47
C PHE A 1 4.25 8.14 -9.79
N ILE A 2 4.75 8.54 -10.95
CA ILE A 2 4.22 8.15 -12.27
C ILE A 2 4.23 6.63 -12.47
N GLY A 3 5.25 5.94 -11.99
CA GLY A 3 5.32 4.48 -12.03
C GLY A 3 4.21 3.77 -11.26
N LEU A 4 3.53 4.46 -10.33
CA LEU A 4 2.43 3.92 -9.53
C LEU A 4 1.06 4.07 -10.19
N ILE A 5 0.95 4.81 -11.30
CA ILE A 5 -0.33 5.03 -11.97
C ILE A 5 -0.70 3.81 -12.80
N PHE A 6 -1.83 3.20 -12.51
CA PHE A 6 -2.42 2.15 -13.32
C PHE A 6 -2.88 2.65 -14.70
N SER A 7 -3.19 1.73 -15.61
CA SER A 7 -3.66 2.07 -16.95
C SER A 7 -5.00 2.82 -16.97
N ASN A 8 -5.79 2.72 -15.92
CA ASN A 8 -7.06 3.44 -15.74
C ASN A 8 -6.88 4.84 -15.12
N ASN A 9 -5.66 5.39 -15.07
CA ASN A 9 -5.31 6.67 -14.45
C ASN A 9 -5.57 6.76 -12.95
N GLN A 10 -5.68 5.65 -12.24
CA GLN A 10 -5.83 5.62 -10.78
C GLN A 10 -4.53 5.21 -10.09
N LEU A 11 -4.38 5.63 -8.85
CA LEU A 11 -3.31 5.18 -7.95
C LEU A 11 -3.78 3.99 -7.11
N PRO A 12 -2.84 3.11 -6.67
CA PRO A 12 -3.13 2.16 -5.61
C PRO A 12 -3.50 2.89 -4.31
N LEU A 13 -4.43 2.31 -3.56
CA LEU A 13 -4.93 2.87 -2.29
C LEU A 13 -4.07 2.42 -1.10
N PHE A 14 -2.74 2.56 -1.22
CA PHE A 14 -1.80 2.24 -0.14
C PHE A 14 -1.63 3.40 0.84
N ASN A 15 -1.41 3.07 2.11
CA ASN A 15 -0.97 3.99 3.15
C ASN A 15 -1.79 5.30 3.23
N GLY A 16 -3.11 5.16 3.28
CA GLY A 16 -4.04 6.27 3.41
C GLY A 16 -4.21 7.10 2.13
N CYS A 17 -3.79 6.58 1.00
CA CYS A 17 -4.06 7.22 -0.29
C CYS A 17 -5.57 7.29 -0.54
N LYS A 18 -6.03 8.43 -1.04
CA LYS A 18 -7.41 8.61 -1.49
C LYS A 18 -7.52 8.29 -2.97
N GLN A 19 -8.65 7.74 -3.38
CA GLN A 19 -8.92 7.53 -4.79
C GLN A 19 -8.92 8.90 -5.53
N ARG A 20 -8.06 8.99 -6.55
CA ARG A 20 -7.95 10.17 -7.40
C ARG A 20 -7.78 9.74 -8.85
N ASP A 21 -8.44 10.45 -9.73
CA ASP A 21 -8.14 10.40 -11.16
C ASP A 21 -6.91 11.25 -11.45
N THR A 22 -5.94 10.67 -12.10
CA THR A 22 -4.69 11.35 -12.50
C THR A 22 -4.70 11.78 -13.96
N SER A 23 -5.83 11.75 -14.64
CA SER A 23 -5.96 12.07 -16.09
C SER A 23 -5.45 13.48 -16.41
N ASP A 24 -5.83 14.47 -15.61
CA ASP A 24 -5.41 15.86 -15.85
C ASP A 24 -3.91 16.06 -15.58
N PHE A 25 -3.36 15.37 -14.58
CA PHE A 25 -1.92 15.34 -14.36
C PHE A 25 -1.18 14.72 -15.55
N ASN A 26 -1.69 13.63 -16.09
CA ASN A 26 -1.12 13.00 -17.28
C ASN A 26 -1.23 13.91 -18.53
N LYS A 27 -2.33 14.66 -18.70
CA LYS A 27 -2.47 15.66 -19.76
C LYS A 27 -1.43 16.78 -19.60
N PHE A 28 -1.26 17.29 -18.37
CA PHE A 28 -0.25 18.30 -18.06
C PHE A 28 1.17 17.83 -18.44
N LEU A 29 1.55 16.61 -18.03
CA LEU A 29 2.86 16.05 -18.34
C LEU A 29 3.09 15.95 -19.86
N LYS A 30 2.09 15.50 -20.60
CA LYS A 30 2.13 15.44 -22.08
C LYS A 30 2.27 16.83 -22.70
N ALA A 31 1.50 17.81 -22.26
CA ALA A 31 1.55 19.18 -22.75
C ALA A 31 2.93 19.85 -22.51
N LYS A 32 3.61 19.47 -21.45
CA LYS A 32 4.96 19.93 -21.12
C LYS A 32 6.07 19.07 -21.70
N ASN A 33 5.75 18.09 -22.55
CA ASN A 33 6.70 17.17 -23.17
C ASN A 33 7.60 16.41 -22.17
N TYR A 34 7.12 16.19 -20.93
CA TYR A 34 7.82 15.34 -19.99
C TYR A 34 7.79 13.88 -20.43
N LYS A 35 8.97 13.29 -20.62
CA LYS A 35 9.13 11.86 -20.94
C LYS A 35 9.60 11.14 -19.68
N PHE A 36 8.87 10.09 -19.28
CA PHE A 36 9.22 9.28 -18.11
C PHE A 36 9.24 7.81 -18.50
N GLU A 37 10.26 7.11 -18.05
CA GLU A 37 10.28 5.66 -18.10
C GLU A 37 9.43 5.11 -16.92
N LYS A 38 8.48 4.25 -17.23
CA LYS A 38 7.75 3.50 -16.19
C LYS A 38 8.66 2.43 -15.63
N LYS A 39 9.15 2.63 -14.41
CA LYS A 39 9.91 1.60 -13.69
C LYS A 39 8.94 0.61 -13.04
N THR A 40 9.18 -0.68 -13.22
CA THR A 40 8.42 -1.76 -12.59
C THR A 40 8.68 -1.87 -11.08
N LYS A 41 9.78 -1.29 -10.62
CA LYS A 41 10.17 -1.26 -9.23
C LYS A 41 10.52 0.18 -8.83
N THR A 42 9.75 0.76 -7.95
CA THR A 42 9.98 2.12 -7.42
C THR A 42 10.13 2.01 -5.90
N HIS A 43 11.37 2.09 -5.42
CA HIS A 43 11.73 1.82 -4.03
C HIS A 43 11.28 0.43 -3.59
N SER A 44 10.14 0.33 -2.89
CA SER A 44 9.60 -0.94 -2.42
C SER A 44 8.16 -1.18 -2.86
N TYR A 45 7.63 -0.35 -3.76
CA TYR A 45 6.43 -0.69 -4.49
C TYR A 45 6.80 -1.54 -5.70
N LEU A 46 6.19 -2.71 -5.80
CA LEU A 46 6.35 -3.62 -6.91
C LEU A 46 5.13 -3.50 -7.81
N ILE A 47 5.35 -3.12 -9.07
CA ILE A 47 4.27 -2.91 -10.02
C ILE A 47 4.61 -3.66 -11.30
N SER A 48 3.68 -4.43 -11.78
CA SER A 48 3.84 -5.15 -13.03
C SER A 48 2.56 -5.18 -13.83
N LYS A 49 2.73 -5.23 -15.15
CA LYS A 49 1.65 -5.37 -16.10
C LYS A 49 2.00 -6.44 -17.12
N VAL A 50 1.10 -7.42 -17.24
CA VAL A 50 1.20 -8.47 -18.25
C VAL A 50 -0.15 -8.59 -18.97
N LYS A 51 -0.17 -8.34 -20.27
CA LYS A 51 -1.39 -8.33 -21.09
C LYS A 51 -2.45 -7.38 -20.50
N LYS A 52 -3.58 -7.92 -20.03
CA LYS A 52 -4.70 -7.18 -19.41
C LYS A 52 -4.62 -7.13 -17.89
N PHE A 53 -3.63 -7.78 -17.29
CA PHE A 53 -3.45 -7.86 -15.85
C PHE A 53 -2.47 -6.82 -15.37
N GLU A 54 -2.82 -6.11 -14.32
CA GLU A 54 -1.94 -5.17 -13.61
C GLU A 54 -1.99 -5.49 -12.12
N ILE A 55 -0.83 -5.50 -11.48
CA ILE A 55 -0.71 -5.71 -10.05
C ILE A 55 0.20 -4.64 -9.46
N ALA A 56 -0.16 -4.13 -8.29
CA ALA A 56 0.68 -3.33 -7.44
C ALA A 56 0.74 -3.97 -6.06
N LEU A 57 1.92 -4.06 -5.46
CA LEU A 57 2.15 -4.58 -4.11
C LEU A 57 2.93 -3.55 -3.29
N ASP A 58 2.50 -3.30 -2.06
CA ASP A 58 3.24 -2.50 -1.07
C ASP A 58 4.21 -3.38 -0.27
N ALA A 59 5.48 -3.38 -0.66
CA ALA A 59 6.54 -4.05 0.05
C ALA A 59 7.46 -3.06 0.80
N ASN A 60 6.91 -1.95 1.29
CA ASN A 60 7.65 -0.98 2.08
C ASN A 60 7.75 -1.39 3.55
N ASN A 61 8.87 -1.03 4.15
CA ASN A 61 8.92 -0.96 5.61
C ASN A 61 8.03 0.17 6.10
N PRO A 62 7.45 0.07 7.31
CA PRO A 62 6.77 1.19 7.94
C PRO A 62 7.68 2.43 7.99
N PRO A 63 7.12 3.63 7.85
CA PRO A 63 7.89 4.86 7.96
C PRO A 63 8.39 5.09 9.40
N SER A 64 9.23 6.10 9.60
CA SER A 64 9.55 6.60 10.92
C SER A 64 8.31 7.12 11.63
N ASP A 65 8.31 7.20 12.96
CA ASP A 65 7.15 7.59 13.77
C ASP A 65 6.59 8.96 13.36
N LEU A 66 7.46 9.93 13.11
CA LEU A 66 7.09 11.27 12.66
C LEU A 66 6.36 11.29 11.31
N ASN A 67 6.59 10.30 10.47
CA ASN A 67 5.98 10.19 9.13
C ASN A 67 4.87 9.13 9.07
N SER A 68 4.44 8.57 10.21
CA SER A 68 3.48 7.47 10.26
C SER A 68 2.00 7.90 10.31
N GLN A 69 1.71 9.20 10.26
CA GLN A 69 0.35 9.75 10.43
C GLN A 69 -0.69 9.14 9.48
N ASN A 70 -0.30 8.91 8.24
CA ASN A 70 -1.18 8.32 7.22
C ASN A 70 -0.90 6.84 6.98
N TYR A 71 0.05 6.25 7.71
CA TYR A 71 0.40 4.85 7.54
C TYR A 71 -0.74 3.95 8.01
N GLN A 72 -0.94 2.87 7.27
CA GLN A 72 -1.93 1.83 7.56
C GLN A 72 -1.22 0.49 7.65
N ALA A 73 -1.75 -0.44 8.45
CA ALA A 73 -1.18 -1.78 8.62
C ALA A 73 -1.42 -2.69 7.40
N GLY A 74 -1.22 -2.16 6.21
CA GLY A 74 -1.41 -2.81 4.92
C GLY A 74 -0.12 -3.33 4.28
N CYS A 75 0.89 -3.67 5.07
CA CYS A 75 2.13 -4.22 4.54
C CYS A 75 1.87 -5.50 3.74
N LEU A 76 2.51 -5.63 2.59
CA LEU A 76 2.29 -6.67 1.58
C LEU A 76 0.85 -6.72 1.04
N SER A 77 0.05 -5.67 1.26
CA SER A 77 -1.22 -5.57 0.54
C SER A 77 -0.99 -5.33 -0.94
N PHE A 78 -1.89 -5.82 -1.75
CA PHE A 78 -1.81 -5.67 -3.20
C PHE A 78 -3.12 -5.15 -3.77
N GLU A 79 -3.04 -4.53 -4.93
CA GLU A 79 -4.18 -4.23 -5.77
C GLU A 79 -4.01 -4.92 -7.12
N PHE A 80 -5.12 -5.42 -7.64
CA PHE A 80 -5.14 -6.19 -8.86
C PHE A 80 -6.20 -5.65 -9.81
N LEU A 81 -5.80 -5.36 -11.05
CA LEU A 81 -6.67 -4.91 -12.11
C LEU A 81 -6.71 -5.93 -13.25
N TYR A 82 -7.88 -6.08 -13.81
CA TYR A 82 -8.08 -6.79 -15.07
C TYR A 82 -8.74 -5.84 -16.08
N ASN A 83 -8.09 -5.67 -17.22
CA ASN A 83 -8.56 -4.78 -18.30
C ASN A 83 -8.91 -3.36 -17.80
N GLY A 84 -8.08 -2.79 -16.92
CA GLY A 84 -8.25 -1.46 -16.32
C GLY A 84 -9.33 -1.35 -15.23
N LYS A 85 -10.01 -2.45 -14.88
CA LYS A 85 -10.98 -2.48 -13.78
C LYS A 85 -10.36 -3.09 -12.54
N LYS A 86 -10.51 -2.43 -11.38
CA LYS A 86 -10.07 -2.97 -10.10
C LYS A 86 -10.90 -4.20 -9.73
N VAL A 87 -10.22 -5.32 -9.48
CA VAL A 87 -10.79 -6.59 -9.00
C VAL A 87 -10.52 -6.75 -7.52
N ILE A 88 -9.29 -6.41 -7.09
CA ILE A 88 -8.89 -6.38 -5.68
C ILE A 88 -8.33 -5.00 -5.40
N CYS A 89 -8.79 -4.35 -4.33
CA CYS A 89 -8.30 -3.05 -3.90
C CYS A 89 -8.32 -2.92 -2.38
N ASN A 90 -7.52 -2.00 -1.87
CA ASN A 90 -7.53 -1.61 -0.46
C ASN A 90 -8.66 -0.59 -0.18
N CYS A 91 -8.98 -0.39 1.08
CA CYS A 91 -10.03 0.56 1.48
C CYS A 91 -9.64 2.04 1.27
N GLY A 92 -8.34 2.34 1.18
CA GLY A 92 -7.85 3.71 1.16
C GLY A 92 -7.98 4.42 2.52
N SER A 93 -8.06 5.76 2.50
CA SER A 93 -8.15 6.56 3.72
C SER A 93 -9.61 6.84 4.10
N ALA A 94 -9.95 6.57 5.36
CA ALA A 94 -11.22 6.96 5.97
C ALA A 94 -11.10 8.18 6.90
N ASN A 95 -10.01 8.95 6.85
CA ASN A 95 -9.76 10.07 7.77
C ASN A 95 -10.80 11.21 7.69
N ASN A 96 -11.63 11.24 6.65
CA ASN A 96 -12.72 12.23 6.51
C ASN A 96 -14.04 11.78 7.12
N PHE A 97 -14.11 10.57 7.67
CA PHE A 97 -15.29 10.02 8.31
C PHE A 97 -15.20 10.18 9.83
N ASN A 98 -16.35 10.25 10.47
CA ASN A 98 -16.47 10.29 11.93
C ASN A 98 -16.55 8.88 12.52
N GLY A 99 -16.41 8.79 13.86
CA GLY A 99 -16.53 7.54 14.59
C GLY A 99 -15.32 6.63 14.45
N GLU A 100 -15.54 5.33 14.29
CA GLU A 100 -14.49 4.31 14.30
C GLU A 100 -13.87 4.03 12.93
N LEU A 101 -14.48 4.50 11.84
CA LEU A 101 -14.02 4.23 10.47
C LEU A 101 -12.55 4.63 10.23
N PRO A 102 -12.06 5.79 10.68
CA PRO A 102 -10.65 6.16 10.56
C PRO A 102 -9.72 5.12 11.21
N TYR A 103 -10.09 4.61 12.37
CA TYR A 103 -9.30 3.58 13.06
C TYR A 103 -9.37 2.23 12.33
N LEU A 104 -10.57 1.80 11.93
CA LEU A 104 -10.76 0.54 11.21
C LEU A 104 -10.00 0.52 9.89
N SER A 105 -9.98 1.63 9.16
CA SER A 105 -9.22 1.73 7.90
C SER A 105 -7.71 1.59 8.06
N GLN A 106 -7.19 1.73 9.28
CA GLN A 106 -5.77 1.55 9.58
C GLN A 106 -5.40 0.10 9.91
N THR A 107 -6.39 -0.76 10.22
CA THR A 107 -6.15 -2.16 10.59
C THR A 107 -5.78 -3.01 9.38
N THR A 108 -5.04 -4.10 9.61
CA THR A 108 -4.67 -5.03 8.51
C THR A 108 -5.90 -5.64 7.84
N ALA A 109 -6.98 -5.88 8.58
CA ALA A 109 -8.23 -6.44 8.06
C ALA A 109 -8.91 -5.56 6.99
N ALA A 110 -8.60 -4.26 6.94
CA ALA A 110 -9.09 -3.34 5.92
C ALA A 110 -8.29 -3.38 4.60
N HIS A 111 -7.29 -4.25 4.50
CA HIS A 111 -6.38 -4.32 3.37
C HIS A 111 -6.33 -5.73 2.77
N SER A 112 -5.96 -5.81 1.50
CA SER A 112 -5.80 -7.07 0.76
C SER A 112 -4.47 -7.77 1.10
N THR A 113 -4.31 -8.15 2.36
CA THR A 113 -3.14 -8.85 2.89
C THR A 113 -3.57 -9.83 3.97
N LEU A 114 -2.63 -10.67 4.45
CA LEU A 114 -2.93 -11.69 5.45
C LEU A 114 -3.19 -11.07 6.82
N THR A 115 -4.28 -11.50 7.47
CA THR A 115 -4.55 -11.31 8.90
C THR A 115 -4.44 -12.65 9.64
N ILE A 116 -3.92 -12.64 10.86
CA ILE A 116 -3.87 -13.82 11.73
C ILE A 116 -4.69 -13.52 12.99
N ASN A 117 -5.74 -14.31 13.24
CA ASN A 117 -6.64 -14.18 14.39
C ASN A 117 -7.10 -12.74 14.61
N ASP A 118 -7.57 -12.07 13.56
CA ASP A 118 -8.03 -10.67 13.59
C ASP A 118 -7.02 -9.66 14.16
N THR A 119 -5.74 -10.03 14.18
CA THR A 119 -4.66 -9.18 14.67
C THR A 119 -4.02 -8.40 13.53
N SER A 120 -3.77 -7.11 13.74
CA SER A 120 -3.04 -6.30 12.78
C SER A 120 -1.53 -6.57 12.82
N SER A 121 -0.90 -6.55 11.66
CA SER A 121 0.55 -6.73 11.50
C SER A 121 1.39 -5.60 12.13
N CYS A 122 0.78 -4.43 12.35
CA CYS A 122 1.35 -3.28 13.07
C CYS A 122 0.38 -2.82 14.14
N LEU A 123 0.91 -2.28 15.26
CA LEU A 123 0.11 -1.68 16.31
C LEU A 123 0.32 -0.15 16.33
N PHE A 124 -0.78 0.56 16.38
CA PHE A 124 -0.80 2.03 16.47
C PHE A 124 -1.03 2.48 17.92
N GLN A 125 -0.50 3.67 18.24
CA GLN A 125 -0.74 4.29 19.54
C GLN A 125 -2.23 4.61 19.71
N LYS A 126 -2.83 4.12 20.80
CA LYS A 126 -4.25 4.34 21.13
C LYS A 126 -4.47 5.60 21.96
N ASN A 127 -3.44 6.09 22.67
CA ASN A 127 -3.57 7.26 23.54
C ASN A 127 -3.86 8.52 22.69
N SER A 128 -5.02 9.14 22.96
CA SER A 128 -5.51 10.30 22.20
C SER A 128 -4.60 11.51 22.29
N LEU A 129 -4.01 11.78 23.46
CA LEU A 129 -3.10 12.89 23.65
C LEU A 129 -1.81 12.71 22.84
N ILE A 130 -1.22 11.51 22.88
CA ILE A 130 -0.03 11.22 22.10
C ILE A 130 -0.33 11.31 20.61
N ARG A 131 -1.49 10.82 20.16
CA ARG A 131 -1.92 10.93 18.76
C ARG A 131 -2.11 12.37 18.29
N THR A 132 -2.57 13.25 19.17
CA THR A 132 -2.74 14.66 18.86
C THR A 132 -1.40 15.36 18.59
N TYR A 133 -0.36 15.03 19.36
CA TYR A 133 0.96 15.66 19.23
C TYR A 133 1.88 14.99 18.23
N TYR A 134 1.84 13.66 18.12
CA TYR A 134 2.81 12.86 17.35
C TYR A 134 2.18 12.10 16.17
N GLY A 135 0.87 12.25 15.96
CA GLY A 135 0.13 11.48 14.93
C GLY A 135 -0.01 10.02 15.31
N ASN A 136 -0.28 9.18 14.31
CA ASN A 136 -0.46 7.74 14.50
C ASN A 136 0.88 7.03 14.68
N SER A 137 1.59 7.30 15.77
CA SER A 137 2.88 6.64 16.02
C SER A 137 2.71 5.11 16.15
N LEU A 138 3.68 4.38 15.60
CA LEU A 138 3.69 2.93 15.61
C LEU A 138 4.33 2.43 16.91
N ILE A 139 3.54 1.71 17.73
CA ILE A 139 4.06 1.03 18.92
C ILE A 139 4.87 -0.21 18.53
N GLN A 140 4.38 -0.95 17.52
CA GLN A 140 5.04 -2.12 16.99
C GLN A 140 5.28 -1.93 15.49
N LYS A 141 6.55 -1.92 15.10
CA LYS A 141 6.99 -1.87 13.71
C LYS A 141 7.28 -3.29 13.21
N LEU A 142 6.97 -3.50 11.95
CA LEU A 142 7.40 -4.69 11.23
C LEU A 142 8.62 -4.36 10.35
N LYS A 143 9.29 -5.41 9.88
CA LYS A 143 10.35 -5.33 8.88
C LYS A 143 10.01 -6.23 7.71
N VAL A 144 10.14 -5.71 6.51
CA VAL A 144 9.94 -6.46 5.27
C VAL A 144 11.25 -7.11 4.86
N TYR A 145 11.20 -8.40 4.57
CA TYR A 145 12.30 -9.19 4.04
C TYR A 145 11.97 -9.61 2.61
N LYS A 146 12.95 -10.08 1.91
CA LYS A 146 12.83 -10.73 0.61
C LYS A 146 11.81 -10.05 -0.32
N LYS A 147 12.30 -9.38 -1.33
CA LYS A 147 11.49 -8.60 -2.27
C LYS A 147 11.95 -8.96 -3.68
N ASP A 148 11.39 -10.02 -4.21
CA ASP A 148 11.69 -10.49 -5.56
C ASP A 148 10.48 -10.27 -6.46
N LEU A 149 10.71 -9.65 -7.60
CA LEU A 149 9.73 -9.49 -8.66
C LEU A 149 10.33 -10.03 -9.95
N ASN A 150 9.75 -11.06 -10.48
CA ASN A 150 10.07 -11.63 -11.78
C ASN A 150 8.88 -11.47 -12.71
N THR A 151 9.12 -10.96 -13.89
CA THR A 151 8.09 -10.74 -14.91
C THR A 151 8.54 -11.35 -16.21
N ASP A 152 7.81 -12.33 -16.67
CA ASP A 152 7.96 -12.94 -17.99
C ASP A 152 6.83 -12.47 -18.92
N LYS A 153 6.87 -12.92 -20.20
CA LYS A 153 5.85 -12.53 -21.19
C LYS A 153 4.42 -12.81 -20.76
N ASN A 154 4.19 -13.82 -19.93
CA ASN A 154 2.86 -14.30 -19.54
C ASN A 154 2.64 -14.40 -18.04
N THR A 155 3.67 -14.25 -17.21
CA THR A 155 3.60 -14.49 -15.77
C THR A 155 4.22 -13.32 -14.99
N ILE A 156 3.65 -13.05 -13.82
CA ILE A 156 4.20 -12.17 -12.81
C ILE A 156 4.38 -13.01 -11.55
N SER A 157 5.60 -13.06 -11.01
CA SER A 157 5.90 -13.71 -9.74
C SER A 157 6.45 -12.69 -8.77
N ILE A 158 5.81 -12.58 -7.61
CA ILE A 158 6.24 -11.68 -6.53
C ILE A 158 6.43 -12.51 -5.27
N ILE A 159 7.61 -12.41 -4.66
CA ILE A 159 7.92 -13.04 -3.38
C ILE A 159 8.35 -11.93 -2.42
N ALA A 160 7.64 -11.80 -1.31
CA ALA A 160 7.97 -10.86 -0.24
C ALA A 160 7.51 -11.43 1.09
N GLY A 161 8.09 -10.97 2.20
CA GLY A 161 7.72 -11.41 3.54
C GLY A 161 7.94 -10.32 4.58
N HIS A 162 7.27 -10.41 5.73
CA HIS A 162 7.45 -9.52 6.87
C HIS A 162 7.32 -10.26 8.21
N ASN A 163 7.84 -9.64 9.28
CA ASN A 163 7.82 -10.20 10.65
C ASN A 163 6.73 -9.61 11.54
N GLY A 164 5.71 -8.97 10.99
CA GLY A 164 4.67 -8.30 11.79
C GLY A 164 3.97 -9.20 12.81
N TYR A 165 3.91 -10.50 12.55
CA TYR A 165 3.29 -11.50 13.42
C TYR A 165 4.27 -12.28 14.31
N GLN A 166 5.58 -12.05 14.17
CA GLN A 166 6.60 -12.82 14.88
C GLN A 166 6.46 -12.72 16.40
N LYS A 167 6.19 -11.51 16.90
CA LYS A 167 6.08 -11.28 18.35
C LYS A 167 4.89 -12.02 18.97
N ASN A 168 3.77 -12.08 18.29
CA ASN A 168 2.51 -12.62 18.83
C ASN A 168 2.34 -14.11 18.54
N TYR A 169 2.87 -14.58 17.43
CA TYR A 169 2.60 -15.93 16.92
C TYR A 169 3.87 -16.71 16.57
N ASN A 170 5.04 -16.15 16.85
CA ASN A 170 6.34 -16.73 16.48
C ASN A 170 6.43 -17.13 15.00
N THR A 171 5.77 -16.37 14.12
CA THR A 171 5.69 -16.64 12.70
C THR A 171 6.02 -15.42 11.85
N MET A 172 6.53 -15.67 10.65
CA MET A 172 6.75 -14.66 9.59
C MET A 172 5.78 -14.93 8.43
N TYR A 173 5.33 -13.87 7.83
CA TYR A 173 4.49 -13.90 6.63
C TYR A 173 5.27 -13.41 5.44
#